data_faa8bfbcf05f9aad97654dc68d9bfcca
#
_entry.id   faa8bfbcf05f9aad97654dc68d9bfcca
#
_cell.length_a   1.000
_cell.length_b   1.000
_cell.length_c   1.000
_cell.angle_alpha   90.00
_cell.angle_beta   90.00
_cell.angle_gamma   90.00
#
_symmetry.space_group_name_H-M   'P 1'
#
loop_
_entity.id
_entity.type
_entity.pdbx_description
1 polymer ?
#
loop_
_entity_poly.entity_id
_entity_poly.type
_entity_poly.pdbx_seq_one_letter_code
_entity_poly.pdbx_strand_id
1 'polypeptide(L)'
;GFKTNNLTFLHSEFEFLKTIGCEPKKYRPEIFLKNEEKENARRVLNANDFDTSKKLVTFHPFASDPLREWGLDKYIDLAIRLDKVYKCNIMLIGAKKEIDQVRSRISSQIPRCVLYDDSVQKTAAIINESDLLIGGDSAFAHVSAALNIPTIIVLGPLWKPYLGVHWDTDLHINQKNFFMFYKELSCRDLLNTGCGSCSDQICFGFSIDDVLKQILK
;
A
#
# COMPACT_ATOMS: atom_id res chain seq x y z
N GLY A 1 -6.86 25.34 23.57
CA GLY A 1 -6.70 24.90 22.21
C GLY A 1 -5.25 24.50 21.95
N PHE A 2 -5.01 23.22 21.70
CA PHE A 2 -3.70 22.75 21.28
C PHE A 2 -3.40 23.31 19.89
N LYS A 3 -2.32 24.07 19.75
CA LYS A 3 -1.80 24.46 18.44
C LYS A 3 -1.13 23.23 17.87
N THR A 4 -1.80 22.54 16.96
CA THR A 4 -1.24 21.45 16.16
C THR A 4 -0.37 22.03 15.06
N ASN A 5 0.76 22.62 15.40
CA ASN A 5 1.76 23.02 14.43
C ASN A 5 2.46 21.76 13.95
N ASN A 6 2.10 21.25 12.78
CA ASN A 6 2.83 20.22 12.01
C ASN A 6 3.16 18.91 12.75
N LEU A 7 2.46 18.59 13.83
CA LEU A 7 2.63 17.29 14.50
C LEU A 7 1.89 16.21 13.70
N THR A 8 2.57 15.12 13.42
CA THR A 8 1.93 13.94 12.88
C THR A 8 0.93 13.40 13.90
N PHE A 9 -0.05 12.63 13.46
CA PHE A 9 -1.05 12.00 14.33
C PHE A 9 -0.39 11.25 15.51
N LEU A 10 0.70 10.56 15.23
CA LEU A 10 1.46 9.82 16.22
C LEU A 10 2.14 10.70 17.28
N HIS A 11 2.67 11.85 16.88
CA HIS A 11 3.18 12.82 17.84
C HIS A 11 2.07 13.30 18.79
N SER A 12 0.87 13.51 18.28
CA SER A 12 -0.28 13.88 19.11
C SER A 12 -0.64 12.78 20.11
N GLU A 13 -0.58 11.51 19.67
CA GLU A 13 -0.79 10.36 20.57
C GLU A 13 0.30 10.24 21.63
N PHE A 14 1.56 10.49 21.27
CA PHE A 14 2.65 10.47 22.22
C PHE A 14 2.54 11.59 23.25
N GLU A 15 2.19 12.80 22.82
CA GLU A 15 1.95 13.89 23.74
C GLU A 15 0.77 13.57 24.69
N PHE A 16 -0.29 12.95 24.18
CA PHE A 16 -1.38 12.47 25.05
C PHE A 16 -0.89 11.43 26.05
N LEU A 17 -0.11 10.43 25.63
CA LEU A 17 0.44 9.41 26.53
C LEU A 17 1.30 10.02 27.64
N LYS A 18 2.10 11.04 27.34
CA LYS A 18 2.88 11.77 28.35
C LYS A 18 1.98 12.43 29.40
N THR A 19 0.82 12.96 29.01
CA THR A 19 -0.09 13.61 29.95
C THR A 19 -0.65 12.65 31.01
N ILE A 20 -0.68 11.35 30.72
CA ILE A 20 -1.11 10.29 31.65
C ILE A 20 0.05 9.55 32.31
N GLY A 21 1.28 10.13 32.21
CA GLY A 21 2.46 9.59 32.86
C GLY A 21 3.15 8.43 32.14
N CYS A 22 2.79 8.16 30.89
CA CYS A 22 3.47 7.21 30.05
C CYS A 22 4.63 7.89 29.29
N GLU A 23 5.82 7.29 29.33
CA GLU A 23 6.97 7.69 28.53
C GLU A 23 6.97 6.86 27.24
N PRO A 24 6.38 7.37 26.14
CA PRO A 24 6.33 6.63 24.88
C PRO A 24 7.72 6.48 24.31
N LYS A 25 8.12 5.24 24.07
CA LYS A 25 9.35 4.92 23.35
C LYS A 25 9.06 4.96 21.86
N LYS A 26 10.11 5.17 21.06
CA LYS A 26 10.02 4.91 19.63
C LYS A 26 9.46 3.51 19.44
N TYR A 27 8.35 3.36 18.67
CA TYR A 27 7.79 2.08 18.35
C TYR A 27 7.62 1.91 16.84
N ARG A 28 7.61 0.70 16.43
CA ARG A 28 7.28 0.29 15.07
C ARG A 28 5.97 -0.47 15.13
N PRO A 29 5.01 -0.20 14.25
CA PRO A 29 3.86 -1.06 14.10
C PRO A 29 4.31 -2.49 13.83
N GLU A 30 3.71 -3.46 14.51
CA GLU A 30 4.01 -4.87 14.33
C GLU A 30 2.73 -5.66 14.11
N ILE A 31 2.82 -6.67 13.25
CA ILE A 31 1.74 -7.64 13.03
C ILE A 31 2.31 -9.02 13.32
N PHE A 32 1.66 -9.73 14.25
CA PHE A 32 2.03 -11.08 14.61
C PHE A 32 1.17 -12.06 13.82
N LEU A 33 1.82 -12.81 12.93
CA LEU A 33 1.19 -13.87 12.16
C LEU A 33 1.45 -15.22 12.82
N LYS A 34 0.39 -15.99 13.06
CA LYS A 34 0.49 -17.36 13.53
C LYS A 34 1.11 -18.28 12.45
N ASN A 35 1.73 -19.37 12.87
CA ASN A 35 2.29 -20.33 11.92
C ASN A 35 1.23 -20.90 10.96
N GLU A 36 0.03 -21.17 11.46
CA GLU A 36 -1.09 -21.63 10.66
C GLU A 36 -1.45 -20.65 9.52
N GLU A 37 -1.40 -19.34 9.78
CA GLU A 37 -1.68 -18.30 8.79
C GLU A 37 -0.62 -18.27 7.69
N LYS A 38 0.67 -18.38 8.07
CA LYS A 38 1.80 -18.46 7.14
C LYS A 38 1.73 -19.74 6.29
N GLU A 39 1.43 -20.87 6.89
CA GLU A 39 1.26 -22.13 6.18
C GLU A 39 0.06 -22.08 5.22
N ASN A 40 -1.03 -21.43 5.64
CA ASN A 40 -2.18 -21.23 4.77
C ASN A 40 -1.83 -20.35 3.56
N ALA A 41 -1.10 -19.26 3.75
CA ALA A 41 -0.63 -18.42 2.66
C ALA A 41 0.21 -19.21 1.65
N ARG A 42 1.15 -20.02 2.12
CA ARG A 42 1.96 -20.90 1.24
C ARG A 42 1.11 -21.92 0.49
N ARG A 43 0.10 -22.51 1.14
CA ARG A 43 -0.86 -23.41 0.47
C ARG A 43 -1.63 -22.68 -0.64
N VAL A 44 -2.07 -21.45 -0.39
CA VAL A 44 -2.74 -20.63 -1.41
C VAL A 44 -1.83 -20.37 -2.60
N LEU A 45 -0.57 -20.00 -2.36
CA LEU A 45 0.41 -19.74 -3.44
C LEU A 45 0.67 -21.00 -4.26
N ASN A 46 0.88 -22.14 -3.60
CA ASN A 46 1.10 -23.43 -4.28
C ASN A 46 -0.12 -23.89 -5.07
N ALA A 47 -1.33 -23.69 -4.54
CA ALA A 47 -2.58 -24.10 -5.22
C ALA A 47 -2.90 -23.23 -6.45
N ASN A 48 -2.25 -22.09 -6.60
CA ASN A 48 -2.38 -21.20 -7.76
C ASN A 48 -1.16 -21.29 -8.71
N ASP A 49 -0.38 -22.36 -8.64
CA ASP A 49 0.75 -22.65 -9.52
C ASP A 49 1.80 -21.51 -9.54
N PHE A 50 1.96 -20.80 -8.43
CA PHE A 50 3.01 -19.80 -8.33
C PHE A 50 4.38 -20.47 -8.36
N ASP A 51 5.21 -19.99 -9.29
CA ASP A 51 6.58 -20.42 -9.42
C ASP A 51 7.43 -19.86 -8.27
N THR A 52 7.79 -20.71 -7.31
CA THR A 52 8.56 -20.33 -6.12
C THR A 52 9.96 -19.78 -6.43
N SER A 53 10.47 -19.97 -7.66
CA SER A 53 11.72 -19.37 -8.12
C SER A 53 11.58 -17.92 -8.53
N LYS A 54 10.35 -17.41 -8.69
CA LYS A 54 10.03 -16.07 -9.13
C LYS A 54 9.57 -15.20 -7.97
N LYS A 55 9.85 -13.90 -8.09
CA LYS A 55 9.37 -12.90 -7.16
C LYS A 55 7.85 -12.80 -7.17
N LEU A 56 7.24 -12.59 -6.01
CA LEU A 56 5.82 -12.30 -5.87
C LEU A 56 5.59 -10.80 -5.69
N VAL A 57 4.90 -10.21 -6.64
CA VAL A 57 4.45 -8.81 -6.58
C VAL A 57 2.95 -8.79 -6.30
N THR A 58 2.59 -8.22 -5.16
CA THR A 58 1.20 -8.08 -4.73
C THR A 58 0.70 -6.65 -4.99
N PHE A 59 -0.48 -6.53 -5.60
CA PHE A 59 -1.12 -5.26 -5.90
C PHE A 59 -2.37 -5.05 -5.07
N HIS A 60 -2.54 -3.84 -4.53
CA HIS A 60 -3.79 -3.37 -3.91
C HIS A 60 -4.20 -2.03 -4.51
N PRO A 61 -4.98 -2.02 -5.60
CA PRO A 61 -5.35 -0.80 -6.32
C PRO A 61 -6.53 -0.03 -5.73
N PHE A 62 -7.17 -0.56 -4.69
CA PHE A 62 -8.42 -0.05 -4.14
C PHE A 62 -8.23 0.89 -2.96
N ALA A 63 -9.16 1.81 -2.79
CA ALA A 63 -9.28 2.67 -1.63
C ALA A 63 -10.75 2.84 -1.24
N SER A 64 -11.02 3.20 0.02
CA SER A 64 -12.40 3.48 0.48
C SER A 64 -13.04 4.69 -0.19
N ASP A 65 -12.23 5.58 -0.76
CA ASP A 65 -12.65 6.73 -1.54
C ASP A 65 -12.03 6.62 -2.94
N PRO A 66 -12.86 6.56 -4.01
CA PRO A 66 -12.37 6.48 -5.39
C PRO A 66 -11.43 7.61 -5.80
N LEU A 67 -11.53 8.78 -5.17
CA LEU A 67 -10.59 9.88 -5.41
C LEU A 67 -9.16 9.56 -4.98
N ARG A 68 -8.97 8.58 -4.11
CA ARG A 68 -7.65 8.11 -3.65
C ARG A 68 -7.08 6.97 -4.50
N GLU A 69 -7.81 6.52 -5.52
CA GLU A 69 -7.35 5.47 -6.41
C GLU A 69 -6.57 6.04 -7.59
N TRP A 70 -5.37 5.50 -7.82
CA TRP A 70 -4.55 5.86 -9.00
C TRP A 70 -5.18 5.44 -10.32
N GLY A 71 -6.13 4.53 -10.23
CA GLY A 71 -6.85 3.95 -11.34
C GLY A 71 -6.35 2.56 -11.72
N LEU A 72 -7.30 1.63 -11.85
CA LEU A 72 -7.02 0.22 -12.11
C LEU A 72 -6.22 0.00 -13.40
N ASP A 73 -6.46 0.82 -14.45
CA ASP A 73 -5.73 0.71 -15.73
C ASP A 73 -4.22 0.86 -15.56
N LYS A 74 -3.81 1.79 -14.72
CA LYS A 74 -2.39 2.04 -14.46
C LYS A 74 -1.74 0.88 -13.71
N TYR A 75 -2.47 0.27 -12.76
CA TYR A 75 -1.99 -0.92 -12.06
C TYR A 75 -1.89 -2.13 -12.99
N ILE A 76 -2.85 -2.30 -13.90
CA ILE A 76 -2.83 -3.36 -14.91
C ILE A 76 -1.61 -3.19 -15.85
N ASP A 77 -1.41 -1.99 -16.40
CA ASP A 77 -0.26 -1.73 -17.29
C ASP A 77 1.07 -1.93 -16.54
N LEU A 78 1.16 -1.46 -15.29
CA LEU A 78 2.35 -1.68 -14.46
C LEU A 78 2.60 -3.18 -14.24
N ALA A 79 1.56 -3.96 -13.92
CA ALA A 79 1.68 -5.40 -13.72
C ALA A 79 2.14 -6.13 -14.99
N ILE A 80 1.57 -5.78 -16.15
CA ILE A 80 1.98 -6.34 -17.46
C ILE A 80 3.45 -6.04 -17.73
N ARG A 81 3.90 -4.82 -17.49
CA ARG A 81 5.30 -4.43 -17.72
C ARG A 81 6.25 -5.11 -16.75
N LEU A 82 5.86 -5.29 -15.49
CA LEU A 82 6.67 -6.02 -14.52
C LEU A 82 6.78 -7.51 -14.89
N ASP A 83 5.68 -8.16 -15.28
CA ASP A 83 5.75 -9.54 -15.74
C ASP A 83 6.62 -9.68 -17.00
N LYS A 84 6.51 -8.73 -17.93
CA LYS A 84 7.34 -8.75 -19.15
C LYS A 84 8.83 -8.68 -18.84
N VAL A 85 9.24 -7.85 -17.87
CA VAL A 85 10.65 -7.62 -17.53
C VAL A 85 11.18 -8.71 -16.60
N TYR A 86 10.45 -9.02 -15.52
CA TYR A 86 10.93 -9.85 -14.43
C TYR A 86 10.35 -11.26 -14.39
N LYS A 87 9.33 -11.54 -15.22
CA LYS A 87 8.63 -12.83 -15.18
C LYS A 87 8.12 -13.18 -13.78
N CYS A 88 7.64 -12.18 -13.04
CA CYS A 88 7.23 -12.34 -11.66
C CYS A 88 5.83 -12.99 -11.55
N ASN A 89 5.55 -13.54 -10.38
CA ASN A 89 4.21 -13.90 -9.98
C ASN A 89 3.43 -12.62 -9.62
N ILE A 90 2.18 -12.53 -10.02
CA ILE A 90 1.34 -11.36 -9.77
C ILE A 90 0.10 -11.79 -9.00
N MET A 91 -0.16 -11.12 -7.89
CA MET A 91 -1.38 -11.25 -7.12
C MET A 91 -2.04 -9.89 -6.94
N LEU A 92 -3.35 -9.84 -7.08
CA LEU A 92 -4.16 -8.67 -6.77
C LEU A 92 -5.05 -9.01 -5.58
N ILE A 93 -4.93 -8.24 -4.51
CA ILE A 93 -5.66 -8.40 -3.26
C ILE A 93 -6.71 -7.30 -3.11
N GLY A 94 -7.82 -7.62 -2.44
CA GLY A 94 -8.87 -6.66 -2.14
C GLY A 94 -10.01 -7.31 -1.37
N ALA A 95 -11.02 -6.52 -1.02
CA ALA A 95 -12.26 -7.05 -0.50
C ALA A 95 -13.01 -7.82 -1.59
N LYS A 96 -13.82 -8.80 -1.19
CA LYS A 96 -14.59 -9.63 -2.14
C LYS A 96 -15.32 -8.79 -3.19
N LYS A 97 -16.01 -7.75 -2.78
CA LYS A 97 -16.75 -6.86 -3.69
C LYS A 97 -15.83 -6.20 -4.73
N GLU A 98 -14.65 -5.75 -4.29
CA GLU A 98 -13.66 -5.10 -5.15
C GLU A 98 -13.10 -6.11 -6.17
N ILE A 99 -12.74 -7.29 -5.71
CA ILE A 99 -12.24 -8.36 -6.58
C ILE A 99 -13.30 -8.81 -7.60
N ASP A 100 -14.54 -8.99 -7.18
CA ASP A 100 -15.63 -9.41 -8.08
C ASP A 100 -15.87 -8.38 -9.20
N GLN A 101 -15.74 -7.08 -8.90
CA GLN A 101 -15.91 -6.00 -9.89
C GLN A 101 -14.82 -5.99 -10.98
N VAL A 102 -13.60 -6.43 -10.66
CA VAL A 102 -12.47 -6.37 -11.58
C VAL A 102 -12.10 -7.72 -12.18
N ARG A 103 -12.69 -8.81 -11.70
CA ARG A 103 -12.34 -10.19 -12.05
C ARG A 103 -12.26 -10.46 -13.55
N SER A 104 -13.32 -10.17 -14.28
CA SER A 104 -13.37 -10.42 -15.74
C SER A 104 -12.29 -9.63 -16.49
N ARG A 105 -12.08 -8.40 -16.08
CA ARG A 105 -11.08 -7.52 -16.68
C ARG A 105 -9.66 -7.99 -16.41
N ILE A 106 -9.32 -8.31 -15.17
CA ILE A 106 -8.00 -8.82 -14.81
C ILE A 106 -7.72 -10.14 -15.52
N SER A 107 -8.66 -11.08 -15.50
CA SER A 107 -8.50 -12.37 -16.17
C SER A 107 -8.28 -12.26 -17.68
N SER A 108 -8.84 -11.24 -18.32
CA SER A 108 -8.62 -11.00 -19.75
C SER A 108 -7.29 -10.35 -20.08
N GLN A 109 -6.79 -9.47 -19.24
CA GLN A 109 -5.59 -8.66 -19.49
C GLN A 109 -4.32 -9.24 -18.87
N ILE A 110 -4.45 -9.90 -17.72
CA ILE A 110 -3.36 -10.56 -17.00
C ILE A 110 -3.79 -11.96 -16.59
N PRO A 111 -3.87 -12.92 -17.52
CA PRO A 111 -4.45 -14.25 -17.25
C PRO A 111 -3.80 -15.02 -16.11
N ARG A 112 -2.54 -14.71 -15.80
CA ARG A 112 -1.76 -15.36 -14.74
C ARG A 112 -1.82 -14.61 -13.41
N CYS A 113 -2.55 -13.50 -13.33
CA CYS A 113 -2.76 -12.79 -12.08
C CYS A 113 -3.74 -13.56 -11.19
N VAL A 114 -3.32 -13.87 -9.98
CA VAL A 114 -4.19 -14.47 -8.98
C VAL A 114 -4.95 -13.37 -8.26
N LEU A 115 -6.26 -13.56 -8.13
CA LEU A 115 -7.14 -12.66 -7.40
C LEU A 115 -7.43 -13.25 -6.02
N TYR A 116 -7.18 -12.47 -4.96
CA TYR A 116 -7.31 -12.94 -3.59
C TYR A 116 -8.20 -12.01 -2.76
N ASP A 117 -9.22 -12.58 -2.12
CA ASP A 117 -10.24 -11.89 -1.33
C ASP A 117 -10.56 -12.66 -0.05
N ASP A 118 -9.79 -12.47 0.98
CA ASP A 118 -10.02 -13.14 2.27
C ASP A 118 -9.94 -12.10 3.42
N SER A 119 -10.04 -12.56 4.65
CA SER A 119 -9.91 -11.71 5.84
C SER A 119 -8.57 -10.95 5.85
N VAL A 120 -8.56 -9.80 6.52
CA VAL A 120 -7.36 -8.96 6.66
C VAL A 120 -6.17 -9.77 7.19
N GLN A 121 -6.42 -10.68 8.13
CA GLN A 121 -5.38 -11.51 8.75
C GLN A 121 -4.74 -12.46 7.73
N LYS A 122 -5.55 -13.15 6.92
CA LYS A 122 -5.05 -14.05 5.88
C LYS A 122 -4.38 -13.29 4.74
N THR A 123 -4.92 -12.12 4.39
CA THR A 123 -4.30 -11.23 3.40
C THR A 123 -2.95 -10.70 3.91
N ALA A 124 -2.83 -10.40 5.20
CA ALA A 124 -1.55 -10.05 5.80
C ALA A 124 -0.52 -11.19 5.68
N ALA A 125 -0.97 -12.44 5.83
CA ALA A 125 -0.08 -13.59 5.64
C ALA A 125 0.38 -13.75 4.17
N ILE A 126 -0.48 -13.44 3.20
CA ILE A 126 -0.08 -13.36 1.77
C ILE A 126 0.93 -12.24 1.54
N ILE A 127 0.69 -11.06 2.10
CA ILE A 127 1.64 -9.93 2.00
C ILE A 127 2.98 -10.30 2.61
N ASN A 128 3.01 -11.07 3.69
CA ASN A 128 4.26 -11.54 4.32
C ASN A 128 5.11 -12.45 3.42
N GLU A 129 4.51 -13.16 2.48
CA GLU A 129 5.20 -13.99 1.50
C GLU A 129 5.56 -13.20 0.21
N SER A 130 5.17 -11.91 0.12
CA SER A 130 5.42 -11.07 -1.05
C SER A 130 6.82 -10.44 -1.01
N ASP A 131 7.43 -10.30 -2.16
CA ASP A 131 8.70 -9.57 -2.33
C ASP A 131 8.48 -8.07 -2.48
N LEU A 132 7.29 -7.66 -2.94
CA LEU A 132 6.90 -6.27 -3.13
C LEU A 132 5.38 -6.11 -3.05
N LEU A 133 4.93 -5.11 -2.30
CA LEU A 133 3.56 -4.61 -2.38
C LEU A 133 3.54 -3.30 -3.16
N ILE A 134 2.60 -3.17 -4.08
CA ILE A 134 2.31 -1.91 -4.80
C ILE A 134 0.84 -1.57 -4.58
N GLY A 135 0.57 -0.40 -4.01
CA GLY A 135 -0.79 0.00 -3.71
C GLY A 135 -0.99 1.48 -3.51
N GLY A 136 -2.23 1.86 -3.25
CA GLY A 136 -2.60 3.21 -2.83
C GLY A 136 -2.49 3.39 -1.31
N ASP A 137 -2.97 4.53 -0.86
CA ASP A 137 -3.16 4.81 0.55
C ASP A 137 -4.31 3.96 1.12
N SER A 138 -3.94 2.85 1.73
CA SER A 138 -4.88 1.85 2.22
C SER A 138 -4.34 1.11 3.44
N ALA A 139 -5.20 0.38 4.13
CA ALA A 139 -4.83 -0.45 5.28
C ALA A 139 -3.70 -1.44 4.94
N PHE A 140 -3.68 -2.02 3.74
CA PHE A 140 -2.66 -3.00 3.37
C PHE A 140 -1.27 -2.40 3.15
N ALA A 141 -1.17 -1.10 2.84
CA ALA A 141 0.10 -0.40 2.85
C ALA A 141 0.70 -0.36 4.27
N HIS A 142 -0.14 -0.09 5.28
CA HIS A 142 0.29 -0.11 6.68
C HIS A 142 0.62 -1.54 7.17
N VAL A 143 -0.16 -2.53 6.74
CA VAL A 143 0.13 -3.95 7.01
C VAL A 143 1.48 -4.34 6.45
N SER A 144 1.76 -3.99 5.21
CA SER A 144 3.04 -4.28 4.55
C SER A 144 4.21 -3.64 5.28
N ALA A 145 4.03 -2.38 5.73
CA ALA A 145 4.99 -1.68 6.56
C ALA A 145 5.28 -2.41 7.86
N ALA A 146 4.25 -2.80 8.57
CA ALA A 146 4.37 -3.50 9.85
C ALA A 146 5.08 -4.86 9.70
N LEU A 147 4.91 -5.52 8.56
CA LEU A 147 5.58 -6.77 8.18
C LEU A 147 6.98 -6.56 7.59
N ASN A 148 7.40 -5.30 7.37
CA ASN A 148 8.68 -4.95 6.75
C ASN A 148 8.85 -5.45 5.31
N ILE A 149 7.75 -5.55 4.58
CA ILE A 149 7.76 -5.91 3.17
C ILE A 149 8.07 -4.66 2.33
N PRO A 150 8.93 -4.74 1.32
CA PRO A 150 9.13 -3.66 0.36
C PRO A 150 7.80 -3.17 -0.20
N THR A 151 7.59 -1.85 -0.17
CA THR A 151 6.29 -1.29 -0.51
C THR A 151 6.44 -0.03 -1.35
N ILE A 152 5.67 0.05 -2.41
CA ILE A 152 5.47 1.28 -3.19
C ILE A 152 4.05 1.77 -2.98
N ILE A 153 3.93 2.98 -2.49
CA ILE A 153 2.65 3.63 -2.26
C ILE A 153 2.47 4.76 -3.26
N VAL A 154 1.35 4.70 -3.96
CA VAL A 154 0.92 5.74 -4.89
C VAL A 154 -0.10 6.61 -4.19
N LEU A 155 0.27 7.86 -3.91
CA LEU A 155 -0.54 8.79 -3.14
C LEU A 155 -1.27 9.77 -4.03
N GLY A 156 -2.58 9.81 -3.85
CA GLY A 156 -3.46 10.79 -4.46
C GLY A 156 -3.62 12.07 -3.61
N PRO A 157 -4.86 12.46 -3.33
CA PRO A 157 -5.20 13.76 -2.72
C PRO A 157 -4.82 13.89 -1.25
N LEU A 158 -4.42 12.83 -0.57
CA LEU A 158 -4.08 12.90 0.85
C LEU A 158 -2.73 13.58 1.09
N TRP A 159 -2.70 14.36 2.14
CA TRP A 159 -1.52 15.10 2.53
C TRP A 159 -0.50 14.22 3.26
N LYS A 160 0.77 14.39 2.89
CA LYS A 160 1.92 13.66 3.44
C LYS A 160 1.98 13.61 4.98
N PRO A 161 1.72 14.68 5.75
CA PRO A 161 1.70 14.60 7.20
C PRO A 161 0.56 13.76 7.81
N TYR A 162 -0.56 13.62 7.10
CA TYR A 162 -1.64 12.78 7.56
C TYR A 162 -1.29 11.28 7.48
N LEU A 163 -0.52 10.92 6.46
CA LEU A 163 0.05 9.58 6.31
C LEU A 163 1.34 9.40 7.11
N GLY A 164 1.97 10.49 7.50
CA GLY A 164 3.24 10.53 8.16
C GLY A 164 3.33 9.82 9.50
N VAL A 165 2.20 9.43 10.06
CA VAL A 165 2.12 8.67 11.29
C VAL A 165 2.98 7.40 11.28
N HIS A 166 3.11 6.78 10.14
CA HIS A 166 3.85 5.52 9.99
C HIS A 166 5.10 5.67 9.11
N TRP A 167 5.27 6.84 8.49
CA TRP A 167 6.28 7.06 7.48
C TRP A 167 7.29 8.13 7.88
N ASP A 168 7.19 8.65 9.12
CA ASP A 168 8.13 9.62 9.63
C ASP A 168 9.51 8.97 9.79
N THR A 169 10.51 9.68 9.27
CA THR A 169 11.89 9.26 9.21
C THR A 169 12.48 8.86 10.55
N ASP A 170 11.98 9.47 11.63
CA ASP A 170 12.49 9.22 12.98
C ASP A 170 11.81 8.03 13.66
N LEU A 171 10.68 7.60 13.12
CA LEU A 171 9.81 6.69 13.83
C LEU A 171 9.85 5.27 13.32
N HIS A 172 10.58 4.91 12.35
CA HIS A 172 10.81 3.56 12.19
C HIS A 172 10.71 2.63 11.19
N ILE A 173 10.23 2.97 10.09
CA ILE A 173 10.22 2.06 9.00
C ILE A 173 11.56 2.21 8.32
N ASN A 174 12.23 1.11 8.13
CA ASN A 174 13.44 1.09 7.35
C ASN A 174 13.11 1.72 5.99
N GLN A 175 13.41 3.01 5.85
CA GLN A 175 13.05 3.82 4.67
C GLN A 175 13.54 3.21 3.35
N LYS A 176 14.53 2.32 3.42
CA LYS A 176 15.00 1.60 2.24
C LYS A 176 13.93 0.72 1.59
N ASN A 177 12.91 0.34 2.35
CA ASN A 177 11.86 -0.56 1.89
C ASN A 177 10.55 0.16 1.54
N PHE A 178 10.47 1.49 1.68
CA PHE A 178 9.26 2.23 1.42
C PHE A 178 9.48 3.38 0.47
N PHE A 179 8.70 3.39 -0.60
CA PHE A 179 8.70 4.45 -1.58
C PHE A 179 7.30 5.02 -1.74
N MET A 180 7.18 6.34 -1.57
CA MET A 180 5.94 7.06 -1.78
C MET A 180 6.03 7.89 -3.05
N PHE A 181 5.14 7.63 -4.00
CA PHE A 181 4.93 8.48 -5.15
C PHE A 181 3.82 9.46 -4.85
N TYR A 182 4.14 10.73 -4.83
CA TYR A 182 3.20 11.82 -4.64
C TYR A 182 3.67 13.05 -5.41
N LYS A 183 2.72 13.91 -5.75
CA LYS A 183 3.02 15.21 -6.35
C LYS A 183 2.76 16.31 -5.34
N GLU A 184 3.73 17.18 -5.10
CA GLU A 184 3.51 18.37 -4.29
C GLU A 184 2.64 19.36 -5.05
N LEU A 185 1.53 19.75 -4.45
CA LEU A 185 0.55 20.67 -5.01
C LEU A 185 0.08 21.62 -3.92
N SER A 186 -0.10 22.89 -4.26
CA SER A 186 -0.60 23.92 -3.34
C SER A 186 -1.98 23.58 -2.74
N CYS A 187 -2.82 22.84 -3.47
CA CYS A 187 -4.12 22.39 -2.96
C CYS A 187 -4.02 21.37 -1.83
N ARG A 188 -2.87 20.74 -1.60
CA ARG A 188 -2.67 19.79 -0.49
C ARG A 188 -2.60 20.46 0.88
N ASP A 189 -2.30 21.74 0.92
CA ASP A 189 -2.24 22.53 2.15
C ASP A 189 -3.64 22.92 2.66
N LEU A 190 -4.65 22.71 1.84
CA LEU A 190 -6.04 23.05 2.12
C LEU A 190 -6.82 21.89 2.76
N LEU A 191 -6.30 21.31 3.83
CA LEU A 191 -6.84 20.16 4.56
C LEU A 191 -8.32 20.24 4.96
N ASN A 192 -8.90 21.41 4.98
CA ASN A 192 -10.27 21.62 5.45
C ASN A 192 -11.32 21.73 4.37
N THR A 193 -10.96 21.64 3.11
CA THR A 193 -11.90 21.94 2.01
C THR A 193 -12.30 20.74 1.15
N GLY A 194 -11.92 19.54 1.55
CA GLY A 194 -12.27 18.32 0.82
C GLY A 194 -11.82 18.35 -0.64
N CYS A 195 -10.98 17.43 -1.06
CA CYS A 195 -10.55 17.31 -2.46
C CYS A 195 -11.69 16.82 -3.37
N GLY A 196 -12.90 17.37 -3.22
CA GLY A 196 -14.09 16.94 -3.96
C GLY A 196 -14.30 17.60 -5.32
N SER A 197 -13.48 18.60 -5.69
CA SER A 197 -13.73 19.42 -6.88
C SER A 197 -12.70 19.26 -8.01
N CYS A 198 -11.69 18.42 -7.85
CA CYS A 198 -10.66 18.24 -8.86
C CYS A 198 -11.04 17.12 -9.83
N SER A 199 -11.58 17.47 -11.00
CA SER A 199 -11.90 16.50 -12.07
C SER A 199 -10.67 15.77 -12.61
N ASP A 200 -9.49 16.39 -12.54
CA ASP A 200 -8.32 15.95 -13.30
C ASP A 200 -7.33 15.10 -12.50
N GLN A 201 -7.60 14.90 -11.20
CA GLN A 201 -6.74 14.12 -10.30
C GLN A 201 -5.25 14.42 -10.49
N ILE A 202 -4.89 15.70 -10.63
CA ILE A 202 -3.52 16.17 -10.92
C ILE A 202 -2.48 15.73 -9.88
N CYS A 203 -2.94 15.30 -8.69
CA CYS A 203 -2.12 14.71 -7.63
C CYS A 203 -1.49 13.38 -8.03
N PHE A 204 -2.06 12.68 -9.02
CA PHE A 204 -1.48 11.48 -9.62
C PHE A 204 -0.68 11.76 -10.90
N GLY A 205 -0.16 12.95 -11.06
CA GLY A 205 0.55 13.42 -12.26
C GLY A 205 1.97 12.85 -12.43
N PHE A 206 2.18 11.58 -12.08
CA PHE A 206 3.37 10.80 -12.39
C PHE A 206 3.01 9.61 -13.27
N SER A 207 3.97 9.18 -14.06
CA SER A 207 3.77 8.12 -15.04
C SER A 207 4.05 6.72 -14.45
N ILE A 208 3.59 5.70 -15.16
CA ILE A 208 3.95 4.32 -14.84
C ILE A 208 5.47 4.11 -14.97
N ASP A 209 6.12 4.80 -15.91
CA ASP A 209 7.56 4.75 -16.09
C ASP A 209 8.33 5.29 -14.87
N ASP A 210 7.78 6.30 -14.18
CA ASP A 210 8.39 6.82 -12.94
C ASP A 210 8.35 5.76 -11.84
N VAL A 211 7.24 5.03 -11.71
CA VAL A 211 7.10 3.93 -10.76
C VAL A 211 8.04 2.78 -11.12
N LEU A 212 8.09 2.39 -12.41
CA LEU A 212 8.99 1.35 -12.88
C LEU A 212 10.46 1.68 -12.62
N LYS A 213 10.91 2.89 -12.91
CA LYS A 213 12.29 3.33 -12.63
C LYS A 213 12.67 3.19 -11.15
N GLN A 214 11.72 3.31 -10.25
CA GLN A 214 11.98 3.12 -8.82
C GLN A 214 12.13 1.65 -8.45
N ILE A 215 11.35 0.76 -9.09
CA ILE A 215 11.45 -0.69 -8.88
C ILE A 215 12.78 -1.23 -9.41
N LEU A 216 13.31 -0.59 -10.46
CA LEU A 216 14.54 -1.00 -11.15
C LEU A 216 15.84 -0.55 -10.46
N LYS A 217 15.76 0.25 -9.39
CA LYS A 217 16.91 0.68 -8.58
C LYS A 217 17.22 -0.29 -7.45
#